data_a2bb858a732ca7579534960bb5c605ee
#
_entry.id   a2bb858a732ca7579534960bb5c605ee
#
_cell.length_a   1.000
_cell.length_b   1.000
_cell.length_c   1.000
_cell.angle_alpha   90.00
_cell.angle_beta   90.00
_cell.angle_gamma   90.00
#
_symmetry.space_group_name_H-M   'P 1'
#
loop_
_entity.id
_entity.type
_entity.pdbx_description
1 polymer ?
#
loop_
_entity_poly.entity_id
_entity_poly.type
_entity_poly.pdbx_seq_one_letter_code
_entity_poly.pdbx_strand_id
1 'polypeptide(L)'
;MALQMMKLVIEATVNTTVDPANTRFFHVTTTETAAGATLTIDAADFFQDDGTAVTTLPTLETDNSYYNVYVNGVLQMDGVSTYTPGATGVGSLDIDVPAGGDPILANSPVVLEVVNYTPSSTTTVAT
;
A
#
# COMPACT_ATOMS: atom_id res chain seq x y z
N MET A 1 9.77 50.39 41.56
CA MET A 1 10.33 49.99 40.28
C MET A 1 9.47 48.92 39.68
N ALA A 2 9.03 49.15 38.53
CA ALA A 2 8.41 48.06 37.81
C ALA A 2 9.50 47.11 37.32
N LEU A 3 9.43 45.93 37.81
CA LEU A 3 10.30 44.90 37.29
C LEU A 3 9.85 44.53 35.87
N GLN A 4 10.63 44.97 34.96
CA GLN A 4 10.35 44.63 33.59
C GLN A 4 11.05 43.33 33.26
N MET A 5 10.27 42.28 33.35
CA MET A 5 10.74 41.04 32.87
C MET A 5 10.63 41.02 31.36
N MET A 6 11.73 40.70 30.74
CA MET A 6 11.69 40.44 29.33
C MET A 6 10.84 39.20 29.11
N LYS A 7 9.60 39.44 28.77
CA LYS A 7 8.69 38.38 28.47
C LYS A 7 8.87 37.98 27.02
N LEU A 8 9.50 36.88 26.84
CA LEU A 8 9.63 36.31 25.52
C LEU A 8 8.32 35.58 25.20
N VAL A 9 7.60 36.14 24.27
CA VAL A 9 6.39 35.47 23.76
C VAL A 9 6.81 34.69 22.53
N ILE A 10 6.70 33.37 22.66
CA ILE A 10 6.97 32.48 21.56
C ILE A 10 5.66 31.83 21.16
N GLU A 11 5.25 32.08 19.93
CA GLU A 11 4.12 31.41 19.34
C GLU A 11 4.61 30.38 18.33
N ALA A 12 4.18 29.16 18.46
CA ALA A 12 4.46 28.10 17.51
C ALA A 12 3.15 27.66 16.86
N THR A 13 3.13 27.75 15.54
CA THR A 13 2.01 27.21 14.77
C THR A 13 2.52 26.00 14.00
N VAL A 14 1.87 24.87 14.22
CA VAL A 14 2.22 23.63 13.55
C VAL A 14 1.07 23.25 12.63
N ASN A 15 1.36 23.16 11.35
CA ASN A 15 0.45 22.61 10.36
C ASN A 15 0.95 21.25 9.95
N THR A 16 0.15 20.22 10.22
CA THR A 16 0.46 18.86 9.84
C THR A 16 -0.56 18.41 8.83
N THR A 17 -0.10 17.93 7.70
CA THR A 17 -0.94 17.32 6.69
C THR A 17 -0.51 15.87 6.48
N VAL A 18 -1.47 15.04 6.16
CA VAL A 18 -1.22 13.65 5.80
C VAL A 18 -1.82 13.44 4.42
N ASP A 19 -0.96 13.16 3.45
CA ASP A 19 -1.38 12.95 2.07
C ASP A 19 -1.40 11.44 1.79
N PRO A 20 -2.58 10.81 1.78
CA PRO A 20 -2.67 9.42 1.39
C PRO A 20 -2.61 9.28 -0.13
N ALA A 21 -1.77 8.40 -0.60
CA ALA A 21 -1.76 7.97 -2.00
C ALA A 21 -2.29 6.53 -2.04
N ASN A 22 -3.53 6.39 -2.45
CA ASN A 22 -4.18 5.09 -2.60
C ASN A 22 -4.10 4.68 -4.06
N THR A 23 -3.42 3.57 -4.33
CA THR A 23 -3.31 3.02 -5.67
C THR A 23 -3.83 1.60 -5.67
N ARG A 24 -4.68 1.28 -6.63
CA ARG A 24 -5.25 -0.05 -6.77
C ARG A 24 -4.77 -0.69 -8.06
N PHE A 25 -4.50 -1.99 -7.96
CA PHE A 25 -4.05 -2.81 -9.06
C PHE A 25 -4.96 -4.01 -9.18
N PHE A 26 -5.26 -4.40 -10.41
CA PHE A 26 -6.26 -5.42 -10.71
C PHE A 26 -5.64 -6.53 -11.53
N HIS A 27 -5.97 -7.76 -11.17
CA HIS A 27 -5.56 -8.95 -11.91
C HIS A 27 -6.70 -9.96 -11.91
N VAL A 28 -6.88 -10.65 -13.01
CA VAL A 28 -7.80 -11.79 -13.10
C VAL A 28 -6.97 -13.03 -13.33
N THR A 29 -7.13 -14.02 -12.47
CA THR A 29 -6.37 -15.27 -12.57
C THR A 29 -6.71 -16.01 -13.86
N THR A 30 -5.71 -16.64 -14.47
CA THR A 30 -5.88 -17.43 -15.69
C THR A 30 -5.93 -18.92 -15.41
N THR A 31 -5.36 -19.34 -14.30
CA THR A 31 -5.31 -20.73 -13.87
C THR A 31 -5.67 -20.86 -12.40
N GLU A 32 -6.04 -22.07 -11.99
CA GLU A 32 -6.29 -22.38 -10.60
C GLU A 32 -4.99 -22.46 -9.81
N THR A 33 -4.99 -21.91 -8.59
CA THR A 33 -3.94 -22.11 -7.60
C THR A 33 -4.47 -23.02 -6.50
N ALA A 34 -3.93 -24.21 -6.41
CA ALA A 34 -4.39 -25.23 -5.45
C ALA A 34 -4.04 -24.84 -4.00
N ALA A 35 -4.77 -25.43 -3.05
CA ALA A 35 -4.42 -25.30 -1.64
C ALA A 35 -2.97 -25.76 -1.39
N GLY A 36 -2.23 -24.98 -0.61
CA GLY A 36 -0.82 -25.22 -0.33
C GLY A 36 0.13 -24.70 -1.41
N ALA A 37 -0.37 -24.15 -2.52
CA ALA A 37 0.43 -23.54 -3.57
C ALA A 37 0.48 -22.02 -3.43
N THR A 38 1.37 -21.39 -4.17
CA THR A 38 1.53 -19.94 -4.18
C THR A 38 1.15 -19.38 -5.55
N LEU A 39 0.27 -18.38 -5.54
CA LEU A 39 -0.03 -17.57 -6.73
C LEU A 39 0.94 -16.40 -6.77
N THR A 40 1.74 -16.32 -7.83
CA THR A 40 2.65 -15.21 -8.07
C THR A 40 2.12 -14.35 -9.21
N ILE A 41 1.92 -13.06 -8.95
CA ILE A 41 1.45 -12.11 -9.95
C ILE A 41 2.56 -11.07 -10.15
N ASP A 42 3.15 -11.06 -11.34
CA ASP A 42 4.17 -10.07 -11.70
C ASP A 42 3.56 -8.68 -11.88
N ALA A 43 4.37 -7.64 -11.74
CA ALA A 43 3.93 -6.26 -11.97
C ALA A 43 3.24 -6.09 -13.33
N ALA A 44 3.77 -6.71 -14.37
CA ALA A 44 3.22 -6.62 -15.72
C ALA A 44 1.85 -7.28 -15.89
N ASP A 45 1.45 -8.15 -14.96
CA ASP A 45 0.17 -8.86 -15.01
C ASP A 45 -0.95 -8.13 -14.29
N PHE A 46 -0.65 -6.98 -13.71
CA PHE A 46 -1.63 -6.09 -13.12
C PHE A 46 -2.08 -5.01 -14.09
N PHE A 47 -3.27 -4.51 -13.86
CA PHE A 47 -3.82 -3.35 -14.54
C PHE A 47 -4.08 -2.23 -13.53
N GLN A 48 -3.91 -0.99 -13.99
CA GLN A 48 -4.25 0.20 -13.21
C GLN A 48 -5.76 0.48 -13.26
N ASP A 49 -6.23 1.44 -12.46
CA ASP A 49 -7.64 1.85 -12.44
C ASP A 49 -8.16 2.31 -13.81
N ASP A 50 -7.29 2.82 -14.66
CA ASP A 50 -7.64 3.27 -16.01
C ASP A 50 -7.60 2.15 -17.06
N GLY A 51 -7.30 0.92 -16.65
CA GLY A 51 -7.23 -0.23 -17.53
C GLY A 51 -5.89 -0.42 -18.25
N THR A 52 -4.90 0.45 -17.99
CA THR A 52 -3.57 0.29 -18.58
C THR A 52 -2.73 -0.70 -17.79
N ALA A 53 -1.78 -1.35 -18.47
CA ALA A 53 -0.88 -2.29 -17.82
C ALA A 53 0.06 -1.58 -16.84
N VAL A 54 0.36 -2.24 -15.74
CA VAL A 54 1.33 -1.75 -14.75
C VAL A 54 2.74 -2.03 -15.25
N THR A 55 3.61 -1.05 -15.11
CA THR A 55 5.04 -1.20 -15.43
C THR A 55 5.89 -1.36 -14.18
N THR A 56 5.49 -0.74 -13.08
CA THR A 56 6.22 -0.76 -11.82
C THR A 56 5.23 -0.73 -10.66
N LEU A 57 5.42 -1.63 -9.69
CA LEU A 57 4.69 -1.57 -8.43
C LEU A 57 5.39 -0.59 -7.48
N PRO A 58 4.64 0.27 -6.79
CA PRO A 58 5.23 1.32 -5.96
C PRO A 58 5.97 0.76 -4.74
N THR A 59 6.98 1.50 -4.30
CA THR A 59 7.63 1.23 -3.02
C THR A 59 6.68 1.57 -1.87
N LEU A 60 6.87 0.89 -0.75
CA LEU A 60 6.15 1.20 0.49
C LEU A 60 6.95 2.20 1.31
N GLU A 61 6.33 3.33 1.66
CA GLU A 61 6.95 4.32 2.53
C GLU A 61 7.20 3.73 3.92
N THR A 62 8.42 3.87 4.41
CA THR A 62 8.80 3.30 5.71
C THR A 62 7.92 3.84 6.83
N ASP A 63 7.29 2.95 7.58
CA ASP A 63 6.39 3.25 8.69
C ASP A 63 5.18 4.12 8.33
N ASN A 64 4.95 4.37 7.04
CA ASN A 64 3.86 5.21 6.55
C ASN A 64 3.15 4.57 5.37
N SER A 65 2.97 3.27 5.42
CA SER A 65 2.32 2.54 4.33
C SER A 65 1.66 1.27 4.81
N TYR A 66 0.72 0.81 4.01
CA TYR A 66 0.19 -0.55 4.12
C TYR A 66 -0.34 -0.99 2.76
N TYR A 67 -0.59 -2.29 2.63
CA TYR A 67 -1.27 -2.81 1.46
C TYR A 67 -2.35 -3.81 1.89
N ASN A 68 -3.38 -3.91 1.07
CA ASN A 68 -4.46 -4.87 1.24
C ASN A 68 -4.62 -5.71 -0.03
N VAL A 69 -4.94 -6.96 0.16
CA VAL A 69 -5.19 -7.90 -0.94
C VAL A 69 -6.60 -8.43 -0.83
N TYR A 70 -7.34 -8.33 -1.92
CA TYR A 70 -8.70 -8.85 -2.03
C TYR A 70 -8.72 -9.95 -3.08
N VAL A 71 -9.29 -11.07 -2.74
CA VAL A 71 -9.54 -12.17 -3.68
C VAL A 71 -11.05 -12.37 -3.75
N ASN A 72 -11.62 -12.27 -4.94
CA ASN A 72 -13.07 -12.34 -5.15
C ASN A 72 -13.85 -11.33 -4.27
N GLY A 73 -13.27 -10.15 -4.01
CA GLY A 73 -13.87 -9.12 -3.18
C GLY A 73 -13.69 -9.33 -1.68
N VAL A 74 -13.01 -10.36 -1.25
CA VAL A 74 -12.77 -10.65 0.17
C VAL A 74 -11.36 -10.26 0.57
N LEU A 75 -11.25 -9.42 1.60
CA LEU A 75 -9.96 -9.01 2.14
C LEU A 75 -9.25 -10.21 2.76
N GLN A 76 -7.99 -10.39 2.37
CA GLN A 76 -7.15 -11.47 2.88
C GLN A 76 -6.32 -10.99 4.08
N MET A 77 -5.99 -11.94 4.96
CA MET A 77 -5.10 -11.66 6.10
C MET A 77 -3.67 -11.39 5.62
N ASP A 78 -2.96 -10.52 6.34
CA ASP A 78 -1.60 -10.13 6.00
C ASP A 78 -0.65 -11.31 5.80
N GLY A 79 -0.76 -12.32 6.64
CA GLY A 79 0.17 -13.44 6.65
C GLY A 79 0.11 -14.34 5.41
N VAL A 80 -0.89 -14.19 4.55
CA VAL A 80 -1.03 -15.02 3.34
C VAL A 80 -0.44 -14.38 2.09
N SER A 81 0.04 -13.15 2.17
CA SER A 81 0.58 -12.46 1.01
C SER A 81 1.94 -11.84 1.27
N THR A 82 2.72 -11.71 0.22
CA THR A 82 4.01 -11.01 0.23
C THR A 82 4.05 -10.05 -0.95
N TYR A 83 4.27 -8.78 -0.65
CA TYR A 83 4.36 -7.73 -1.64
C TYR A 83 5.83 -7.36 -1.89
N THR A 84 6.22 -7.38 -3.14
CA THR A 84 7.55 -6.95 -3.58
C THR A 84 7.41 -5.78 -4.52
N PRO A 85 7.87 -4.58 -4.16
CA PRO A 85 7.86 -3.44 -5.09
C PRO A 85 8.87 -3.64 -6.20
N GLY A 86 8.65 -2.99 -7.32
CA GLY A 86 9.60 -2.99 -8.42
C GLY A 86 8.95 -3.06 -9.80
N ALA A 87 9.80 -3.01 -10.82
CA ALA A 87 9.40 -3.07 -12.20
C ALA A 87 9.06 -4.50 -12.64
N THR A 88 8.61 -4.63 -13.87
CA THR A 88 8.36 -5.93 -14.51
C THR A 88 9.55 -6.88 -14.31
N GLY A 89 9.25 -8.07 -13.81
CA GLY A 89 10.27 -9.09 -13.51
C GLY A 89 10.87 -8.97 -12.11
N VAL A 90 10.61 -7.90 -11.38
CA VAL A 90 11.06 -7.67 -9.99
C VAL A 90 9.87 -7.51 -9.06
N GLY A 91 8.97 -6.57 -9.36
CA GLY A 91 7.77 -6.33 -8.58
C GLY A 91 6.76 -7.46 -8.73
N SER A 92 6.19 -7.92 -7.62
CA SER A 92 5.22 -9.01 -7.62
C SER A 92 4.38 -9.02 -6.37
N LEU A 93 3.26 -9.72 -6.45
CA LEU A 93 2.45 -10.10 -5.32
C LEU A 93 2.37 -11.62 -5.26
N ASP A 94 2.78 -12.19 -4.14
CA ASP A 94 2.64 -13.62 -3.88
C ASP A 94 1.50 -13.84 -2.89
N ILE A 95 0.61 -14.76 -3.23
CA ILE A 95 -0.48 -15.16 -2.34
C ILE A 95 -0.31 -16.64 -2.05
N ASP A 96 -0.05 -16.95 -0.80
CA ASP A 96 0.09 -18.34 -0.33
C ASP A 96 -1.28 -18.88 0.03
N VAL A 97 -1.76 -19.84 -0.75
CA VAL A 97 -3.03 -20.50 -0.44
C VAL A 97 -2.78 -21.49 0.70
N PRO A 98 -3.46 -21.32 1.85
CA PRO A 98 -3.24 -22.23 2.98
C PRO A 98 -3.52 -23.69 2.64
N ALA A 99 -2.71 -24.58 3.18
CA ALA A 99 -2.98 -26.02 3.09
C ALA A 99 -4.30 -26.31 3.81
N GLY A 100 -5.19 -27.01 3.13
CA GLY A 100 -6.53 -27.29 3.67
C GLY A 100 -7.56 -26.17 3.45
N GLY A 101 -7.15 -25.05 2.85
CA GLY A 101 -8.05 -24.00 2.42
C GLY A 101 -8.66 -24.28 1.04
N ASP A 102 -9.51 -23.37 0.60
CA ASP A 102 -10.07 -23.43 -0.74
C ASP A 102 -9.06 -22.93 -1.78
N PRO A 103 -9.00 -23.52 -2.97
CA PRO A 103 -8.12 -23.02 -4.03
C PRO A 103 -8.62 -21.68 -4.57
N ILE A 104 -7.71 -20.93 -5.19
CA ILE A 104 -8.08 -19.77 -5.98
C ILE A 104 -8.37 -20.27 -7.39
N LEU A 105 -9.63 -20.18 -7.81
CA LEU A 105 -10.05 -20.67 -9.11
C LEU A 105 -9.58 -19.76 -10.24
N ALA A 106 -9.52 -20.27 -11.46
CA ALA A 106 -9.32 -19.46 -12.65
C ALA A 106 -10.44 -18.40 -12.77
N ASN A 107 -10.12 -17.27 -13.38
CA ASN A 107 -11.03 -16.12 -13.54
C ASN A 107 -11.46 -15.46 -12.22
N SER A 108 -10.66 -15.61 -11.19
CA SER A 108 -10.87 -14.93 -9.91
C SER A 108 -10.25 -13.52 -9.95
N PRO A 109 -11.01 -12.46 -9.63
CA PRO A 109 -10.44 -11.13 -9.55
C PRO A 109 -9.59 -10.99 -8.28
N VAL A 110 -8.40 -10.42 -8.46
CA VAL A 110 -7.48 -10.07 -7.37
C VAL A 110 -7.26 -8.58 -7.41
N VAL A 111 -7.46 -7.92 -6.28
CA VAL A 111 -7.22 -6.49 -6.14
C VAL A 111 -6.12 -6.28 -5.12
N LEU A 112 -5.07 -5.58 -5.51
CA LEU A 112 -4.02 -5.11 -4.64
C LEU A 112 -4.20 -3.62 -4.42
N GLU A 113 -4.39 -3.22 -3.17
CA GLU A 113 -4.49 -1.83 -2.78
C GLU A 113 -3.24 -1.45 -2.02
N VAL A 114 -2.52 -0.44 -2.50
CA VAL A 114 -1.32 0.09 -1.85
C VAL A 114 -1.62 1.49 -1.37
N VAL A 115 -1.40 1.73 -0.09
CA VAL A 115 -1.60 3.04 0.51
C VAL A 115 -0.28 3.53 1.08
N ASN A 116 0.19 4.64 0.54
CA ASN A 116 1.37 5.35 1.03
C ASN A 116 0.93 6.68 1.61
N TYR A 117 1.48 7.04 2.75
CA TYR A 117 1.26 8.35 3.35
C TYR A 117 2.52 9.19 3.20
N THR A 118 2.34 10.45 2.84
CA THR A 118 3.42 11.42 2.79
C THR A 118 3.08 12.54 3.78
N PRO A 119 3.31 12.30 5.09
CA PRO A 119 3.05 13.34 6.07
C PRO A 119 4.03 14.48 5.92
N SER A 120 3.52 15.69 6.07
CA SER A 120 4.35 16.88 6.12
C SER A 120 3.92 17.74 7.29
N SER A 121 4.88 18.41 7.89
CA SER A 121 4.63 19.30 9.01
C SER A 121 5.42 20.57 8.81
N THR A 122 4.74 21.71 8.95
CA THR A 122 5.36 23.03 8.92
C THR A 122 5.17 23.67 10.26
N THR A 123 6.27 24.10 10.87
CA THR A 123 6.24 24.82 12.14
C THR A 123 6.70 26.24 11.91
N THR A 124 5.85 27.19 12.28
CA THR A 124 6.19 28.61 12.28
C THR A 124 6.33 29.08 13.70
N VAL A 125 7.48 29.67 14.03
CA VAL A 125 7.74 30.23 15.36
C VAL A 125 7.85 31.74 15.21
N ALA A 126 7.00 32.46 15.94
CA ALA A 126 7.03 33.91 16.03
C ALA A 126 7.54 34.31 17.41
N THR A 127 8.47 35.24 17.44
CA THR A 127 9.00 35.80 18.69
C THR A 127 8.78 37.28 18.82
#